data_1b45757b22408cac93160d151e27a6ed
#
_entry.id   1b45757b22408cac93160d151e27a6ed
#
_cell.length_a   1.000
_cell.length_b   1.000
_cell.length_c   1.000
_cell.angle_alpha   90.00
_cell.angle_beta   90.00
_cell.angle_gamma   90.00
#
_symmetry.space_group_name_H-M   'P 1'
#
loop_
_entity.id
_entity.type
_entity.pdbx_description
1 polymer ?
#
loop_
_entity_poly.entity_id
_entity_poly.type
_entity_poly.pdbx_seq_one_letter_code
_entity_poly.pdbx_strand_id
1 'polypeptide(L)'
;MPRNPARIGLSGHPHRLISHEKEALIVPDVSEKKSVTYADAGVDISRGDRAKERIKFLAQKTFNRNVLGGIGGFGALYRLDMQRWKNPILVSSADGVGTKLKIAFELGQHHTVGADLVNHCVNDIAVQGATPLFFLDYLATGKLDPEVTEDVVSGLADACKANGCALIGGETAQMPGFYADGEYDLAGFIVGAVDRDKMVTGAGIKPGDVLIGLPSTGLHTNGYSLARKLLFEVAGYKPTQYVTAIKEKAGAALMKTHRSYLSVIQKLVTAGLTTGMAHITGGGITENLPRILPKNTGAQIETGSWPVLPIFEHLRDLGKVSEEEMMRTFNMGVGLIAAIPAAKFTRAKNLLDRAEEKFYVIGRVVKGEHRVQYT
;
A
#
# COMPACT_ATOMS: atom_id res chain seq x y z
N MET A 1 28.87 72.59 -24.01
CA MET A 1 30.00 73.06 -24.90
C MET A 1 30.90 71.87 -25.19
N PRO A 2 31.40 71.80 -26.40
CA PRO A 2 31.76 70.57 -27.09
C PRO A 2 33.27 70.25 -27.06
N ARG A 3 33.62 69.01 -27.41
CA ARG A 3 34.83 68.73 -28.20
C ARG A 3 34.80 67.30 -28.79
N ASN A 4 34.68 67.28 -30.10
CA ASN A 4 35.10 66.28 -31.05
C ASN A 4 36.54 66.62 -31.55
N PRO A 5 37.23 65.84 -32.36
CA PRO A 5 37.30 64.45 -32.75
C PRO A 5 38.75 63.91 -32.82
N ALA A 6 38.93 62.63 -33.11
CA ALA A 6 40.10 62.15 -33.83
C ALA A 6 39.78 60.93 -34.71
N ARG A 7 40.01 61.12 -36.00
CA ARG A 7 40.08 60.11 -37.07
C ARG A 7 41.42 59.40 -37.05
N ILE A 8 41.44 58.10 -37.25
CA ILE A 8 42.52 57.29 -37.88
C ILE A 8 41.83 55.96 -38.21
N GLY A 9 41.77 55.36 -39.34
CA GLY A 9 42.71 55.07 -40.41
C GLY A 9 42.18 53.73 -40.98
N LEU A 10 41.77 53.70 -42.24
CA LEU A 10 41.34 52.54 -43.04
C LEU A 10 42.56 51.63 -43.31
N SER A 11 42.41 50.29 -42.94
CA SER A 11 43.19 49.26 -43.64
C SER A 11 42.23 48.13 -44.03
N GLY A 12 42.06 47.93 -45.29
CA GLY A 12 41.19 46.92 -45.88
C GLY A 12 41.75 45.52 -45.74
N HIS A 13 40.86 44.61 -45.48
CA HIS A 13 41.09 43.18 -45.69
C HIS A 13 39.91 42.62 -46.53
N PRO A 14 40.16 41.68 -47.44
CA PRO A 14 39.20 41.26 -48.43
C PRO A 14 38.08 40.42 -47.84
N HIS A 15 36.85 40.76 -48.24
CA HIS A 15 35.65 39.97 -47.97
C HIS A 15 35.77 38.56 -48.56
N ARG A 16 35.88 37.54 -47.72
CA ARG A 16 35.65 36.14 -48.07
C ARG A 16 34.14 35.95 -48.10
N LEU A 17 33.57 35.77 -49.27
CA LEU A 17 32.21 35.36 -49.51
C LEU A 17 32.04 33.97 -48.95
N ILE A 18 31.34 33.83 -47.80
CA ILE A 18 30.85 32.57 -47.30
C ILE A 18 29.59 32.26 -48.11
N SER A 19 29.71 31.27 -49.01
CA SER A 19 28.56 30.66 -49.65
C SER A 19 27.71 29.95 -48.61
N HIS A 20 26.55 30.50 -48.30
CA HIS A 20 25.52 29.77 -47.60
C HIS A 20 24.97 28.68 -48.54
N GLU A 21 25.47 27.47 -48.45
CA GLU A 21 24.75 26.30 -48.92
C GLU A 21 23.43 26.26 -48.15
N LYS A 22 22.33 26.42 -48.85
CA LYS A 22 20.99 26.15 -48.32
C LYS A 22 20.92 24.65 -48.11
N GLU A 23 21.06 24.21 -46.85
CA GLU A 23 20.58 22.88 -46.45
C GLU A 23 19.10 22.83 -46.84
N ALA A 24 18.80 22.07 -47.88
CA ALA A 24 17.43 21.77 -48.26
C ALA A 24 16.83 20.96 -47.07
N LEU A 25 15.90 21.56 -46.36
CA LEU A 25 15.02 20.84 -45.42
C LEU A 25 14.35 19.71 -46.22
N ILE A 26 14.84 18.49 -46.05
CA ILE A 26 14.18 17.27 -46.53
C ILE A 26 12.90 17.15 -45.72
N VAL A 27 11.81 17.71 -46.25
CA VAL A 27 10.47 17.43 -45.75
C VAL A 27 10.15 16.00 -46.19
N PRO A 28 9.96 15.04 -45.28
CA PRO A 28 9.63 13.68 -45.68
C PRO A 28 8.32 13.71 -46.48
N ASP A 29 8.30 13.02 -47.60
CA ASP A 29 7.08 12.84 -48.41
C ASP A 29 6.02 12.11 -47.54
N VAL A 30 4.96 12.81 -47.19
CA VAL A 30 3.87 12.33 -46.34
C VAL A 30 2.76 11.62 -47.16
N SER A 31 2.91 11.56 -48.50
CA SER A 31 1.83 11.13 -49.42
C SER A 31 1.50 9.63 -49.41
N GLU A 32 2.29 8.78 -48.73
CA GLU A 32 1.99 7.32 -48.58
C GLU A 32 2.02 6.81 -47.14
N LYS A 33 2.05 7.66 -46.12
CA LYS A 33 2.03 7.18 -44.75
C LYS A 33 0.62 6.80 -44.33
N LYS A 34 0.42 5.51 -44.03
CA LYS A 34 -0.74 4.98 -43.30
C LYS A 34 -1.05 5.90 -42.13
N SER A 35 -2.33 6.27 -41.95
CA SER A 35 -2.69 7.17 -40.85
C SER A 35 -2.24 6.55 -39.51
N VAL A 36 -1.52 7.32 -38.72
CA VAL A 36 -1.04 6.89 -37.41
C VAL A 36 -2.23 6.93 -36.45
N THR A 37 -2.46 5.83 -35.73
CA THR A 37 -3.56 5.66 -34.78
C THR A 37 -3.04 5.76 -33.34
N TYR A 38 -3.94 5.93 -32.38
CA TYR A 38 -3.59 5.90 -30.97
C TYR A 38 -3.04 4.53 -30.52
N ALA A 39 -3.48 3.44 -31.17
CA ALA A 39 -2.91 2.12 -30.99
C ALA A 39 -1.45 2.02 -31.45
N ASP A 40 -1.07 2.72 -32.53
CA ASP A 40 0.32 2.79 -32.99
C ASP A 40 1.22 3.56 -31.99
N ALA A 41 0.63 4.42 -31.17
CA ALA A 41 1.28 5.11 -30.05
C ALA A 41 1.28 4.27 -28.75
N GLY A 42 0.83 3.01 -28.79
CA GLY A 42 0.86 2.09 -27.65
C GLY A 42 -0.42 2.07 -26.80
N VAL A 43 -1.47 2.83 -27.17
CA VAL A 43 -2.73 2.86 -26.42
C VAL A 43 -3.86 2.21 -27.23
N ASP A 44 -4.24 0.99 -26.85
CA ASP A 44 -5.32 0.23 -27.50
C ASP A 44 -6.66 0.45 -26.76
N ILE A 45 -7.51 1.30 -27.33
CA ILE A 45 -8.83 1.63 -26.78
C ILE A 45 -9.71 0.37 -26.67
N SER A 46 -9.66 -0.54 -27.64
CA SER A 46 -10.50 -1.75 -27.67
C SER A 46 -10.15 -2.72 -26.52
N ARG A 47 -8.87 -2.81 -26.14
CA ARG A 47 -8.44 -3.55 -24.96
C ARG A 47 -8.92 -2.88 -23.68
N GLY A 48 -8.83 -1.54 -23.63
CA GLY A 48 -9.35 -0.74 -22.54
C GLY A 48 -10.84 -0.97 -22.31
N ASP A 49 -11.65 -0.99 -23.35
CA ASP A 49 -13.10 -1.18 -23.23
C ASP A 49 -13.46 -2.58 -22.73
N ARG A 50 -12.77 -3.63 -23.19
CA ARG A 50 -12.95 -4.99 -22.65
C ARG A 50 -12.59 -5.08 -21.17
N ALA A 51 -11.50 -4.45 -20.75
CA ALA A 51 -11.11 -4.40 -19.34
C ALA A 51 -12.16 -3.65 -18.51
N LYS A 52 -12.68 -2.51 -18.99
CA LYS A 52 -13.73 -1.73 -18.28
C LYS A 52 -14.99 -2.53 -18.01
N GLU A 53 -15.49 -3.31 -18.98
CA GLU A 53 -16.69 -4.14 -18.77
C GLU A 53 -16.46 -5.22 -17.69
N ARG A 54 -15.29 -5.86 -17.67
CA ARG A 54 -14.93 -6.84 -16.64
C ARG A 54 -14.80 -6.18 -15.27
N ILE A 55 -14.11 -5.04 -15.19
CA ILE A 55 -13.97 -4.23 -13.97
C ILE A 55 -15.34 -3.87 -13.40
N LYS A 56 -16.24 -3.35 -14.23
CA LYS A 56 -17.60 -2.98 -13.86
C LYS A 56 -18.37 -4.15 -13.26
N PHE A 57 -18.31 -5.32 -13.89
CA PHE A 57 -18.97 -6.53 -13.39
C PHE A 57 -18.43 -6.98 -12.03
N LEU A 58 -17.09 -6.98 -11.83
CA LEU A 58 -16.46 -7.35 -10.57
C LEU A 58 -16.79 -6.37 -9.46
N ALA A 59 -16.69 -5.08 -9.73
CA ALA A 59 -16.98 -4.03 -8.77
C ALA A 59 -18.44 -4.04 -8.32
N GLN A 60 -19.39 -4.28 -9.22
CA GLN A 60 -20.82 -4.38 -8.88
C GLN A 60 -21.12 -5.47 -7.85
N LYS A 61 -20.33 -6.55 -7.77
CA LYS A 61 -20.46 -7.59 -6.74
C LYS A 61 -20.19 -7.10 -5.31
N THR A 62 -19.55 -5.94 -5.17
CA THR A 62 -19.24 -5.29 -3.88
C THR A 62 -20.28 -4.26 -3.48
N PHE A 63 -21.19 -3.90 -4.38
CA PHE A 63 -22.15 -2.83 -4.15
C PHE A 63 -23.15 -3.18 -3.05
N ASN A 64 -23.49 -2.17 -2.29
CA ASN A 64 -24.53 -2.22 -1.27
C ASN A 64 -25.56 -1.08 -1.51
N ARG A 65 -26.62 -1.03 -0.72
CA ARG A 65 -27.72 -0.05 -0.86
C ARG A 65 -27.30 1.42 -0.81
N ASN A 66 -26.06 1.71 -0.41
CA ASN A 66 -25.56 3.07 -0.27
C ASN A 66 -24.81 3.55 -1.53
N VAL A 67 -24.46 2.65 -2.45
CA VAL A 67 -23.90 3.02 -3.75
C VAL A 67 -25.03 3.53 -4.64
N LEU A 68 -24.94 4.79 -5.06
CA LEU A 68 -25.95 5.46 -5.87
C LEU A 68 -25.45 5.62 -7.31
N GLY A 69 -25.62 4.61 -8.13
CA GLY A 69 -25.21 4.61 -9.52
C GLY A 69 -24.26 3.45 -9.86
N GLY A 70 -23.78 3.43 -11.08
CA GLY A 70 -22.83 2.42 -11.59
C GLY A 70 -21.45 3.01 -11.87
N ILE A 71 -20.50 2.14 -12.21
CA ILE A 71 -19.19 2.54 -12.73
C ILE A 71 -19.33 3.05 -14.16
N GLY A 72 -18.61 4.13 -14.50
CA GLY A 72 -18.57 4.73 -15.84
C GLY A 72 -19.09 6.17 -15.89
N GLY A 73 -19.53 6.74 -14.78
CA GLY A 73 -19.78 8.17 -14.64
C GLY A 73 -18.50 8.96 -14.32
N PHE A 74 -18.59 10.30 -14.29
CA PHE A 74 -17.45 11.16 -13.93
C PHE A 74 -17.05 11.03 -12.46
N GLY A 75 -17.92 10.52 -11.60
CA GLY A 75 -17.66 10.29 -10.19
C GLY A 75 -18.60 9.24 -9.62
N ALA A 76 -18.18 8.64 -8.53
CA ALA A 76 -19.00 7.67 -7.80
C ALA A 76 -19.81 8.37 -6.70
N LEU A 77 -21.05 7.96 -6.54
CA LEU A 77 -21.95 8.50 -5.53
C LEU A 77 -22.19 7.48 -4.43
N TYR A 78 -21.94 7.88 -3.18
CA TYR A 78 -22.17 7.04 -2.03
C TYR A 78 -22.99 7.78 -0.98
N ARG A 79 -24.10 7.19 -0.54
CA ARG A 79 -24.96 7.75 0.50
C ARG A 79 -24.45 7.39 1.89
N LEU A 80 -24.10 8.37 2.71
CA LEU A 80 -23.83 8.13 4.11
C LEU A 80 -25.16 7.84 4.84
N ASP A 81 -25.24 6.69 5.49
CA ASP A 81 -26.43 6.26 6.24
C ASP A 81 -26.48 6.98 7.61
N MET A 82 -27.17 8.11 7.65
CA MET A 82 -27.29 8.95 8.85
C MET A 82 -28.08 8.27 10.00
N GLN A 83 -28.74 7.14 9.76
CA GLN A 83 -29.35 6.35 10.85
C GLN A 83 -28.32 5.53 11.62
N ARG A 84 -27.23 5.18 10.94
CA ARG A 84 -26.11 4.42 11.54
C ARG A 84 -25.19 5.31 12.38
N TRP A 85 -25.03 6.58 11.99
CA TRP A 85 -24.04 7.49 12.52
C TRP A 85 -24.70 8.67 13.21
N LYS A 86 -24.35 8.95 14.49
CA LYS A 86 -24.85 10.12 15.24
C LYS A 86 -24.05 11.38 14.91
N ASN A 87 -22.74 11.26 14.87
CA ASN A 87 -21.82 12.34 14.56
C ASN A 87 -20.64 11.77 13.73
N PRO A 88 -20.87 11.50 12.42
CA PRO A 88 -19.90 10.82 11.58
C PRO A 88 -18.68 11.69 11.30
N ILE A 89 -17.51 11.11 11.51
CA ILE A 89 -16.22 11.60 11.05
C ILE A 89 -15.74 10.68 9.93
N LEU A 90 -15.41 11.25 8.79
CA LEU A 90 -14.80 10.49 7.70
C LEU A 90 -13.31 10.26 7.99
N VAL A 91 -12.86 9.05 7.70
CA VAL A 91 -11.47 8.64 7.82
C VAL A 91 -11.03 8.09 6.46
N SER A 92 -9.92 8.56 5.95
CA SER A 92 -9.38 8.10 4.66
C SER A 92 -7.91 7.75 4.78
N SER A 93 -7.47 6.81 3.95
CA SER A 93 -6.06 6.46 3.74
C SER A 93 -5.83 6.19 2.27
N ALA A 94 -4.57 6.34 1.84
CA ALA A 94 -4.11 5.96 0.52
C ALA A 94 -2.77 5.24 0.65
N ASP A 95 -2.63 4.13 -0.05
CA ASP A 95 -1.39 3.34 -0.03
C ASP A 95 -1.18 2.62 -1.36
N GLY A 96 -0.01 2.00 -1.53
CA GLY A 96 0.37 1.18 -2.67
C GLY A 96 0.81 -0.22 -2.25
N VAL A 97 0.94 -1.12 -3.22
CA VAL A 97 1.48 -2.46 -2.97
C VAL A 97 3.00 -2.44 -2.92
N GLY A 98 3.62 -1.51 -3.64
CA GLY A 98 5.07 -1.37 -3.69
C GLY A 98 5.77 -2.53 -4.41
N THR A 99 7.02 -2.80 -4.04
CA THR A 99 7.90 -3.72 -4.78
C THR A 99 7.55 -5.21 -4.63
N LYS A 100 6.50 -5.56 -3.88
CA LYS A 100 5.86 -6.89 -3.93
C LYS A 100 5.35 -7.20 -5.34
N LEU A 101 4.92 -6.18 -6.10
CA LEU A 101 4.48 -6.31 -7.49
C LEU A 101 5.52 -7.00 -8.39
N LYS A 102 6.82 -6.76 -8.17
CA LYS A 102 7.87 -7.43 -8.95
C LYS A 102 7.84 -8.95 -8.83
N ILE A 103 7.42 -9.48 -7.68
CA ILE A 103 7.27 -10.92 -7.46
C ILE A 103 5.99 -11.43 -8.14
N ALA A 104 4.92 -10.64 -8.07
CA ALA A 104 3.67 -10.93 -8.78
C ALA A 104 3.91 -11.07 -10.28
N PHE A 105 4.70 -10.18 -10.88
CA PHE A 105 5.08 -10.22 -12.30
C PHE A 105 5.86 -11.49 -12.65
N GLU A 106 6.89 -11.84 -11.85
CA GLU A 106 7.72 -13.03 -12.08
C GLU A 106 6.94 -14.34 -11.94
N LEU A 107 5.92 -14.37 -11.09
CA LEU A 107 5.11 -15.57 -10.84
C LEU A 107 3.81 -15.62 -11.65
N GLY A 108 3.43 -14.54 -12.33
CA GLY A 108 2.13 -14.42 -12.98
C GLY A 108 0.96 -14.53 -11.98
N GLN A 109 1.11 -14.00 -10.77
CA GLN A 109 0.11 -14.06 -9.69
C GLN A 109 -0.35 -12.66 -9.32
N HIS A 110 -1.49 -12.24 -9.82
CA HIS A 110 -1.94 -10.85 -9.73
C HIS A 110 -3.13 -10.65 -8.78
N HIS A 111 -3.92 -11.69 -8.50
CA HIS A 111 -5.10 -11.61 -7.62
C HIS A 111 -4.74 -11.18 -6.17
N THR A 112 -3.67 -11.75 -5.61
CA THR A 112 -3.32 -11.49 -4.21
C THR A 112 -2.92 -10.04 -3.95
N VAL A 113 -2.31 -9.36 -4.93
CA VAL A 113 -1.87 -7.97 -4.73
C VAL A 113 -3.03 -6.98 -4.68
N GLY A 114 -4.15 -7.28 -5.37
CA GLY A 114 -5.39 -6.53 -5.20
C GLY A 114 -5.94 -6.66 -3.78
N ALA A 115 -5.96 -7.87 -3.24
CA ALA A 115 -6.39 -8.11 -1.86
C ALA A 115 -5.43 -7.49 -0.83
N ASP A 116 -4.13 -7.53 -1.08
CA ASP A 116 -3.12 -6.86 -0.25
C ASP A 116 -3.43 -5.38 -0.08
N LEU A 117 -3.68 -4.69 -1.19
CA LEU A 117 -3.93 -3.26 -1.20
C LEU A 117 -5.17 -2.88 -0.39
N VAL A 118 -6.28 -3.58 -0.62
CA VAL A 118 -7.52 -3.32 0.13
C VAL A 118 -7.33 -3.58 1.61
N ASN A 119 -6.75 -4.73 1.99
CA ASN A 119 -6.55 -5.08 3.40
C ASN A 119 -5.60 -4.10 4.11
N HIS A 120 -4.55 -3.63 3.43
CA HIS A 120 -3.66 -2.59 3.95
C HIS A 120 -4.44 -1.32 4.29
N CYS A 121 -5.12 -0.74 3.29
CA CYS A 121 -5.88 0.51 3.47
C CYS A 121 -7.02 0.35 4.50
N VAL A 122 -7.70 -0.79 4.53
CA VAL A 122 -8.73 -1.11 5.53
C VAL A 122 -8.15 -1.08 6.94
N ASN A 123 -7.01 -1.71 7.16
CA ASN A 123 -6.37 -1.74 8.48
C ASN A 123 -6.01 -0.33 8.96
N ASP A 124 -5.50 0.54 8.06
CA ASP A 124 -5.09 1.90 8.40
C ASP A 124 -6.24 2.76 8.94
N ILE A 125 -7.43 2.65 8.35
CA ILE A 125 -8.57 3.39 8.87
C ILE A 125 -9.25 2.69 10.05
N ALA A 126 -9.21 1.35 10.07
CA ALA A 126 -9.84 0.57 11.12
C ALA A 126 -9.18 0.77 12.48
N VAL A 127 -7.85 0.96 12.55
CA VAL A 127 -7.14 1.24 13.82
C VAL A 127 -7.61 2.52 14.50
N GLN A 128 -8.25 3.43 13.76
CA GLN A 128 -8.89 4.63 14.28
C GLN A 128 -10.37 4.41 14.68
N GLY A 129 -10.85 3.16 14.59
CA GLY A 129 -12.24 2.78 14.89
C GLY A 129 -13.20 2.94 13.70
N ALA A 130 -12.71 3.30 12.52
CA ALA A 130 -13.54 3.51 11.35
C ALA A 130 -14.06 2.20 10.75
N THR A 131 -15.28 2.26 10.23
CA THR A 131 -15.84 1.22 9.37
C THR A 131 -15.61 1.60 7.91
N PRO A 132 -15.05 0.74 7.07
CA PRO A 132 -14.91 0.98 5.64
C PRO A 132 -16.26 1.26 4.98
N LEU A 133 -16.29 2.21 4.06
CA LEU A 133 -17.48 2.54 3.26
C LEU A 133 -17.26 2.19 1.80
N PHE A 134 -16.22 2.74 1.20
CA PHE A 134 -15.90 2.51 -0.19
C PHE A 134 -14.41 2.63 -0.47
N PHE A 135 -14.02 2.05 -1.59
CA PHE A 135 -12.66 1.96 -2.09
C PHE A 135 -12.59 2.44 -3.54
N LEU A 136 -11.48 3.05 -3.90
CA LEU A 136 -11.10 3.43 -5.26
C LEU A 136 -9.67 2.93 -5.51
N ASP A 137 -9.38 2.51 -6.75
CA ASP A 137 -8.04 2.09 -7.13
C ASP A 137 -7.46 2.94 -8.26
N TYR A 138 -6.14 2.93 -8.37
CA TYR A 138 -5.39 3.42 -9.50
C TYR A 138 -4.46 2.33 -9.99
N LEU A 139 -4.71 1.84 -11.20
CA LEU A 139 -3.87 0.86 -11.89
C LEU A 139 -3.25 1.52 -13.11
N ALA A 140 -1.92 1.69 -13.10
CA ALA A 140 -1.18 2.26 -14.22
C ALA A 140 -0.20 1.23 -14.81
N THR A 141 -0.22 1.04 -16.12
CA THR A 141 0.58 0.02 -16.80
C THR A 141 1.19 0.55 -18.08
N GLY A 142 2.34 0.00 -18.51
CA GLY A 142 2.93 0.33 -19.81
C GLY A 142 2.06 -0.15 -20.97
N LYS A 143 1.56 -1.37 -20.88
CA LYS A 143 0.67 -1.99 -21.87
C LYS A 143 -0.43 -2.75 -21.13
N LEU A 144 -1.67 -2.41 -21.43
CA LEU A 144 -2.81 -3.05 -20.79
C LEU A 144 -2.95 -4.50 -21.24
N ASP A 145 -2.94 -5.40 -20.26
CA ASP A 145 -3.37 -6.79 -20.40
C ASP A 145 -4.72 -6.97 -19.69
N PRO A 146 -5.79 -7.28 -20.42
CA PRO A 146 -7.12 -7.41 -19.82
C PRO A 146 -7.22 -8.56 -18.81
N GLU A 147 -6.47 -9.65 -18.97
CA GLU A 147 -6.51 -10.81 -18.07
C GLU A 147 -5.79 -10.47 -16.74
N VAL A 148 -4.62 -9.84 -16.82
CA VAL A 148 -3.90 -9.36 -15.64
C VAL A 148 -4.72 -8.32 -14.88
N THR A 149 -5.34 -7.38 -15.62
CA THR A 149 -6.20 -6.35 -15.03
C THR A 149 -7.41 -6.98 -14.32
N GLU A 150 -8.07 -7.95 -14.95
CA GLU A 150 -9.19 -8.67 -14.35
C GLU A 150 -8.77 -9.40 -13.06
N ASP A 151 -7.61 -10.04 -13.06
CA ASP A 151 -7.10 -10.79 -11.91
C ASP A 151 -6.82 -9.84 -10.73
N VAL A 152 -6.16 -8.70 -10.97
CA VAL A 152 -5.94 -7.64 -9.96
C VAL A 152 -7.27 -7.13 -9.40
N VAL A 153 -8.21 -6.75 -10.28
CA VAL A 153 -9.49 -6.18 -9.85
C VAL A 153 -10.37 -7.23 -9.17
N SER A 154 -10.27 -8.50 -9.54
CA SER A 154 -10.92 -9.59 -8.81
C SER A 154 -10.44 -9.66 -7.37
N GLY A 155 -9.12 -9.56 -7.15
CA GLY A 155 -8.54 -9.48 -5.80
C GLY A 155 -9.01 -8.27 -5.00
N LEU A 156 -9.08 -7.09 -5.65
CA LEU A 156 -9.65 -5.89 -5.04
C LEU A 156 -11.11 -6.10 -4.63
N ALA A 157 -11.93 -6.63 -5.53
CA ALA A 157 -13.37 -6.84 -5.31
C ALA A 157 -13.63 -7.86 -4.19
N ASP A 158 -12.91 -8.99 -4.18
CA ASP A 158 -13.06 -10.01 -3.16
C ASP A 158 -12.68 -9.49 -1.78
N ALA A 159 -11.59 -8.74 -1.66
CA ALA A 159 -11.19 -8.14 -0.41
C ALA A 159 -12.13 -7.01 0.03
N CYS A 160 -12.62 -6.17 -0.89
CA CYS A 160 -13.66 -5.18 -0.61
C CYS A 160 -14.92 -5.84 -0.04
N LYS A 161 -15.39 -6.91 -0.68
CA LYS A 161 -16.56 -7.68 -0.22
C LYS A 161 -16.33 -8.29 1.16
N ALA A 162 -15.17 -8.90 1.39
CA ALA A 162 -14.80 -9.49 2.69
C ALA A 162 -14.75 -8.45 3.82
N ASN A 163 -14.35 -7.22 3.51
CA ASN A 163 -14.30 -6.10 4.45
C ASN A 163 -15.58 -5.25 4.48
N GLY A 164 -16.62 -5.62 3.73
CA GLY A 164 -17.90 -4.93 3.73
C GLY A 164 -17.86 -3.50 3.16
N CYS A 165 -16.89 -3.18 2.30
CA CYS A 165 -16.80 -1.92 1.57
C CYS A 165 -17.09 -2.12 0.07
N ALA A 166 -17.49 -1.06 -0.63
CA ALA A 166 -17.81 -1.11 -2.04
C ALA A 166 -16.63 -0.58 -2.88
N LEU A 167 -16.21 -1.33 -3.89
CA LEU A 167 -15.31 -0.84 -4.94
C LEU A 167 -16.15 -0.01 -5.91
N ILE A 168 -16.13 1.32 -5.77
CA ILE A 168 -17.08 2.20 -6.46
C ILE A 168 -16.52 2.89 -7.69
N GLY A 169 -15.23 2.78 -7.93
CA GLY A 169 -14.54 3.40 -9.05
C GLY A 169 -13.05 3.25 -8.95
N GLY A 170 -12.37 3.88 -9.86
CA GLY A 170 -10.92 3.89 -9.96
C GLY A 170 -10.48 4.44 -11.30
N GLU A 171 -9.19 4.33 -11.59
CA GLU A 171 -8.60 4.71 -12.86
C GLU A 171 -7.69 3.59 -13.38
N THR A 172 -7.82 3.26 -14.65
CA THR A 172 -6.92 2.32 -15.33
C THR A 172 -6.22 3.05 -16.47
N ALA A 173 -4.94 3.38 -16.27
CA ALA A 173 -4.16 4.19 -17.20
C ALA A 173 -3.16 3.35 -17.99
N GLN A 174 -3.16 3.50 -19.33
CA GLN A 174 -2.07 3.02 -20.18
C GLN A 174 -1.04 4.15 -20.35
N MET A 175 0.20 3.89 -19.95
CA MET A 175 1.31 4.84 -19.96
C MET A 175 2.54 4.24 -20.66
N PRO A 176 2.50 4.11 -22.01
CA PRO A 176 3.61 3.54 -22.77
C PRO A 176 4.91 4.32 -22.54
N GLY A 177 6.01 3.59 -22.30
CA GLY A 177 7.32 4.19 -22.03
C GLY A 177 7.53 4.66 -20.59
N PHE A 178 6.49 4.69 -19.74
CA PHE A 178 6.60 4.99 -18.32
C PHE A 178 6.79 3.72 -17.47
N TYR A 179 6.01 2.69 -17.77
CA TYR A 179 6.18 1.35 -17.21
C TYR A 179 6.68 0.39 -18.28
N ALA A 180 7.48 -0.60 -17.91
CA ALA A 180 7.88 -1.67 -18.81
C ALA A 180 6.67 -2.54 -19.19
N ASP A 181 6.79 -3.23 -20.34
CA ASP A 181 5.76 -4.19 -20.76
C ASP A 181 5.59 -5.29 -19.71
N GLY A 182 4.33 -5.57 -19.34
CA GLY A 182 3.99 -6.53 -18.29
C GLY A 182 4.12 -6.00 -16.85
N GLU A 183 4.54 -4.76 -16.67
CA GLU A 183 4.60 -4.11 -15.36
C GLU A 183 3.46 -3.11 -15.17
N TYR A 184 3.02 -2.97 -13.92
CA TYR A 184 2.03 -1.99 -13.51
C TYR A 184 2.34 -1.47 -12.11
N ASP A 185 1.78 -0.32 -11.77
CA ASP A 185 1.68 0.17 -10.41
C ASP A 185 0.22 0.11 -9.93
N LEU A 186 0.05 -0.06 -8.64
CA LEU A 186 -1.27 -0.23 -8.03
C LEU A 186 -1.35 0.55 -6.72
N ALA A 187 -2.23 1.53 -6.68
CA ALA A 187 -2.53 2.33 -5.50
C ALA A 187 -4.02 2.28 -5.16
N GLY A 188 -4.34 2.43 -3.88
CA GLY A 188 -5.71 2.38 -3.37
C GLY A 188 -6.03 3.56 -2.48
N PHE A 189 -7.29 3.94 -2.49
CA PHE A 189 -7.86 5.03 -1.72
C PHE A 189 -9.11 4.53 -1.00
N ILE A 190 -9.10 4.55 0.32
CA ILE A 190 -10.22 4.10 1.13
C ILE A 190 -10.86 5.27 1.85
N VAL A 191 -12.18 5.22 1.97
CA VAL A 191 -12.95 6.11 2.84
C VAL A 191 -13.81 5.26 3.76
N GLY A 192 -13.72 5.56 5.05
CA GLY A 192 -14.54 4.98 6.09
C GLY A 192 -15.18 6.05 6.97
N ALA A 193 -15.98 5.63 7.94
CA ALA A 193 -16.58 6.52 8.91
C ALA A 193 -16.51 5.94 10.31
N VAL A 194 -16.42 6.84 11.30
CA VAL A 194 -16.50 6.53 12.73
C VAL A 194 -17.31 7.62 13.43
N ASP A 195 -18.12 7.27 14.43
CA ASP A 195 -18.71 8.27 15.30
C ASP A 195 -17.64 8.98 16.13
N ARG A 196 -17.76 10.28 16.31
CA ARG A 196 -16.77 11.13 17.01
C ARG A 196 -16.43 10.60 18.41
N ASP A 197 -17.41 10.07 19.14
CA ASP A 197 -17.25 9.52 20.49
C ASP A 197 -16.65 8.11 20.51
N LYS A 198 -16.54 7.47 19.34
CA LYS A 198 -15.96 6.12 19.17
C LYS A 198 -14.59 6.12 18.51
N MET A 199 -14.03 7.29 18.22
CA MET A 199 -12.69 7.38 17.65
C MET A 199 -11.63 6.79 18.58
N VAL A 200 -10.74 5.98 18.04
CA VAL A 200 -9.59 5.41 18.74
C VAL A 200 -8.35 6.22 18.36
N THR A 201 -7.89 7.07 19.27
CA THR A 201 -6.84 8.04 19.00
C THR A 201 -5.53 7.80 19.74
N GLY A 202 -5.50 6.82 20.65
CA GLY A 202 -4.38 6.62 21.55
C GLY A 202 -4.34 7.55 22.76
N ALA A 203 -5.13 8.63 22.80
CA ALA A 203 -5.11 9.61 23.90
C ALA A 203 -5.44 9.02 25.28
N GLY A 204 -6.15 7.89 25.33
CA GLY A 204 -6.51 7.20 26.55
C GLY A 204 -5.47 6.18 27.04
N ILE A 205 -4.38 5.98 26.31
CA ILE A 205 -3.30 5.05 26.66
C ILE A 205 -2.56 5.57 27.90
N LYS A 206 -2.23 4.67 28.84
CA LYS A 206 -1.57 4.98 30.11
C LYS A 206 -0.44 4.00 30.40
N PRO A 207 0.60 4.42 31.16
CA PRO A 207 1.56 3.48 31.71
C PRO A 207 0.87 2.35 32.48
N GLY A 208 1.32 1.11 32.23
CA GLY A 208 0.71 -0.13 32.74
C GLY A 208 -0.28 -0.77 31.80
N ASP A 209 -0.72 -0.10 30.73
CA ASP A 209 -1.56 -0.73 29.72
C ASP A 209 -0.79 -1.86 29.02
N VAL A 210 -1.50 -2.97 28.76
CA VAL A 210 -0.94 -4.17 28.13
C VAL A 210 -0.92 -3.99 26.62
N LEU A 211 0.20 -4.29 25.99
CA LEU A 211 0.34 -4.33 24.54
C LEU A 211 0.16 -5.76 24.05
N ILE A 212 -0.88 -5.99 23.25
CA ILE A 212 -1.10 -7.27 22.58
C ILE A 212 -0.77 -7.14 21.11
N GLY A 213 -0.05 -8.15 20.57
CA GLY A 213 0.28 -8.26 19.16
C GLY A 213 -0.56 -9.33 18.47
N LEU A 214 -1.13 -9.02 17.33
CA LEU A 214 -1.84 -9.97 16.49
C LEU A 214 -0.92 -10.41 15.34
N PRO A 215 -0.86 -11.74 15.04
CA PRO A 215 0.09 -12.26 14.07
C PRO A 215 -0.15 -11.74 12.66
N SER A 216 0.94 -11.48 11.94
CA SER A 216 0.94 -11.28 10.50
C SER A 216 0.96 -12.62 9.75
N THR A 217 0.59 -12.60 8.47
CA THR A 217 0.68 -13.76 7.57
C THR A 217 2.07 -13.91 6.94
N GLY A 218 2.87 -12.86 6.98
CA GLY A 218 4.19 -12.74 6.35
C GLY A 218 4.65 -11.29 6.41
N LEU A 219 5.38 -10.86 5.37
CA LEU A 219 5.87 -9.48 5.25
C LEU A 219 4.74 -8.46 5.09
N HIS A 220 3.56 -8.91 4.71
CA HIS A 220 2.43 -8.06 4.28
C HIS A 220 2.78 -7.29 2.99
N THR A 221 2.98 -5.98 3.06
CA THR A 221 3.29 -5.12 1.91
C THR A 221 4.57 -4.28 2.12
N ASN A 222 5.37 -4.57 3.15
CA ASN A 222 6.54 -3.76 3.51
C ASN A 222 7.82 -4.59 3.60
N GLY A 223 8.97 -3.92 3.39
CA GLY A 223 10.28 -4.56 3.45
C GLY A 223 10.67 -5.35 2.18
N TYR A 224 9.87 -5.31 1.12
CA TYR A 224 10.07 -6.14 -0.07
C TYR A 224 11.34 -5.82 -0.85
N SER A 225 11.80 -4.57 -0.88
CA SER A 225 13.06 -4.23 -1.57
C SER A 225 14.24 -4.95 -0.92
N LEU A 226 14.32 -4.98 0.42
CA LEU A 226 15.35 -5.70 1.15
C LEU A 226 15.17 -7.22 1.00
N ALA A 227 13.95 -7.73 1.17
CA ALA A 227 13.68 -9.17 1.06
C ALA A 227 14.03 -9.72 -0.32
N ARG A 228 13.66 -9.03 -1.40
CA ARG A 228 14.01 -9.41 -2.78
C ARG A 228 15.51 -9.40 -3.00
N LYS A 229 16.20 -8.35 -2.53
CA LYS A 229 17.66 -8.27 -2.61
C LYS A 229 18.33 -9.47 -1.91
N LEU A 230 17.89 -9.78 -0.70
CA LEU A 230 18.48 -10.87 0.08
C LEU A 230 18.21 -12.26 -0.52
N LEU A 231 16.97 -12.53 -0.93
CA LEU A 231 16.60 -13.85 -1.45
C LEU A 231 17.08 -14.07 -2.89
N PHE A 232 16.93 -13.07 -3.76
CA PHE A 232 17.16 -13.28 -5.20
C PHE A 232 18.54 -12.83 -5.66
N GLU A 233 19.10 -11.75 -5.11
CA GLU A 233 20.41 -11.25 -5.52
C GLU A 233 21.53 -11.83 -4.64
N VAL A 234 21.38 -11.85 -3.31
CA VAL A 234 22.42 -12.32 -2.39
C VAL A 234 22.44 -13.85 -2.32
N ALA A 235 21.28 -14.49 -2.08
CA ALA A 235 21.19 -15.94 -1.99
C ALA A 235 21.02 -16.63 -3.35
N GLY A 236 20.69 -15.89 -4.42
CA GLY A 236 20.51 -16.42 -5.77
C GLY A 236 19.29 -17.35 -5.94
N TYR A 237 18.33 -17.30 -5.04
CA TYR A 237 17.13 -18.13 -5.16
C TYR A 237 16.26 -17.67 -6.33
N LYS A 238 15.57 -18.63 -6.94
CA LYS A 238 14.47 -18.33 -7.86
C LYS A 238 13.15 -18.26 -7.09
N PRO A 239 12.18 -17.44 -7.49
CA PRO A 239 10.86 -17.37 -6.82
C PRO A 239 10.15 -18.72 -6.69
N THR A 240 10.31 -19.61 -7.67
CA THR A 240 9.75 -20.96 -7.69
C THR A 240 10.55 -21.99 -6.87
N GLN A 241 11.73 -21.63 -6.38
CA GLN A 241 12.62 -22.51 -5.64
C GLN A 241 12.10 -22.76 -4.22
N TYR A 242 12.10 -24.05 -3.80
CA TYR A 242 11.84 -24.44 -2.42
C TYR A 242 13.05 -24.11 -1.56
N VAL A 243 12.84 -23.43 -0.45
CA VAL A 243 13.87 -23.01 0.51
C VAL A 243 13.63 -23.74 1.83
N THR A 244 14.51 -24.63 2.19
CA THR A 244 14.36 -25.51 3.37
C THR A 244 14.23 -24.71 4.67
N ALA A 245 14.96 -23.61 4.82
CA ALA A 245 14.94 -22.77 6.02
C ALA A 245 13.54 -22.19 6.30
N ILE A 246 12.77 -21.86 5.27
CA ILE A 246 11.41 -21.29 5.40
C ILE A 246 10.31 -22.33 5.15
N LYS A 247 10.69 -23.57 4.76
CA LYS A 247 9.82 -24.72 4.47
C LYS A 247 8.76 -24.45 3.38
N GLU A 248 9.04 -23.55 2.45
CA GLU A 248 8.16 -23.21 1.33
C GLU A 248 8.95 -22.61 0.15
N LYS A 249 8.28 -22.37 -0.99
CA LYS A 249 8.91 -21.68 -2.12
C LYS A 249 9.14 -20.20 -1.76
N ALA A 250 10.28 -19.64 -2.17
CA ALA A 250 10.66 -18.25 -1.87
C ALA A 250 9.58 -17.25 -2.28
N GLY A 251 9.05 -17.38 -3.50
CA GLY A 251 7.96 -16.53 -3.97
C GLY A 251 6.65 -16.73 -3.22
N ALA A 252 6.30 -17.96 -2.86
CA ALA A 252 5.08 -18.23 -2.09
C ALA A 252 5.13 -17.58 -0.69
N ALA A 253 6.30 -17.62 -0.02
CA ALA A 253 6.49 -16.92 1.25
C ALA A 253 6.24 -15.41 1.13
N LEU A 254 6.69 -14.83 0.03
CA LEU A 254 6.55 -13.40 -0.23
C LEU A 254 5.16 -13.00 -0.76
N MET A 255 4.44 -13.91 -1.42
CA MET A 255 3.10 -13.64 -1.96
C MET A 255 1.95 -13.88 -0.98
N LYS A 256 2.24 -14.22 0.29
CA LYS A 256 1.20 -14.33 1.32
C LYS A 256 0.41 -13.02 1.42
N THR A 257 -0.92 -13.17 1.37
CA THR A 257 -1.82 -12.02 1.37
C THR A 257 -1.76 -11.28 2.72
N HIS A 258 -1.75 -9.96 2.65
CA HIS A 258 -1.85 -9.06 3.79
C HIS A 258 -3.16 -9.33 4.54
N ARG A 259 -3.05 -9.61 5.83
CA ARG A 259 -4.20 -9.94 6.68
C ARG A 259 -5.05 -8.70 6.96
N SER A 260 -6.37 -8.81 6.79
CA SER A 260 -7.29 -7.82 7.35
C SER A 260 -7.52 -8.09 8.85
N TYR A 261 -7.39 -7.04 9.65
CA TYR A 261 -7.68 -7.04 11.08
C TYR A 261 -9.04 -6.43 11.42
N LEU A 262 -9.83 -6.03 10.42
CA LEU A 262 -11.08 -5.29 10.60
C LEU A 262 -12.02 -5.97 11.59
N SER A 263 -12.25 -7.27 11.47
CA SER A 263 -13.18 -8.02 12.33
C SER A 263 -12.79 -7.96 13.81
N VAL A 264 -11.53 -8.21 14.14
CA VAL A 264 -11.04 -8.18 15.50
C VAL A 264 -10.98 -6.76 16.06
N ILE A 265 -10.59 -5.80 15.24
CA ILE A 265 -10.60 -4.37 15.61
C ILE A 265 -12.02 -3.94 15.98
N GLN A 266 -13.01 -4.22 15.14
CA GLN A 266 -14.40 -3.86 15.39
C GLN A 266 -14.94 -4.48 16.69
N LYS A 267 -14.57 -5.72 17.00
CA LYS A 267 -14.94 -6.40 18.26
C LYS A 267 -14.34 -5.66 19.47
N LEU A 268 -13.05 -5.32 19.43
CA LEU A 268 -12.37 -4.60 20.51
C LEU A 268 -12.95 -3.19 20.71
N VAL A 269 -13.17 -2.47 19.63
CA VAL A 269 -13.74 -1.09 19.64
C VAL A 269 -15.17 -1.10 20.16
N THR A 270 -16.03 -1.97 19.64
CA THR A 270 -17.44 -2.06 20.05
C THR A 270 -17.58 -2.42 21.54
N ALA A 271 -16.69 -3.27 22.05
CA ALA A 271 -16.66 -3.65 23.46
C ALA A 271 -15.96 -2.60 24.36
N GLY A 272 -15.39 -1.55 23.79
CA GLY A 272 -14.65 -0.49 24.50
C GLY A 272 -13.41 -1.03 25.23
N LEU A 273 -12.72 -1.99 24.63
CA LEU A 273 -11.62 -2.72 25.28
C LEU A 273 -10.23 -2.20 24.90
N THR A 274 -10.11 -1.35 23.89
CA THR A 274 -8.84 -0.77 23.47
C THR A 274 -8.88 0.75 23.51
N THR A 275 -7.73 1.38 23.76
CA THR A 275 -7.54 2.82 23.77
C THR A 275 -6.67 3.34 22.62
N GLY A 276 -5.94 2.45 21.95
CA GLY A 276 -5.12 2.77 20.78
C GLY A 276 -4.71 1.50 20.06
N MET A 277 -4.54 1.59 18.75
CA MET A 277 -4.09 0.48 17.91
C MET A 277 -3.11 0.99 16.87
N ALA A 278 -2.05 0.23 16.58
CA ALA A 278 -1.07 0.52 15.54
C ALA A 278 -1.07 -0.62 14.50
N HIS A 279 -1.31 -0.27 13.26
CA HIS A 279 -1.05 -1.14 12.11
C HIS A 279 0.45 -1.13 11.83
N ILE A 280 1.06 -2.31 11.78
CA ILE A 280 2.51 -2.43 11.64
C ILE A 280 2.87 -2.56 10.16
N THR A 281 3.34 -1.46 9.61
CA THR A 281 3.70 -1.26 8.20
C THR A 281 5.19 -0.93 8.07
N GLY A 282 5.59 -0.13 7.08
CA GLY A 282 6.95 0.39 6.94
C GLY A 282 7.39 1.15 8.20
N GLY A 283 8.61 0.90 8.66
CA GLY A 283 9.09 1.37 9.96
C GLY A 283 8.93 0.34 11.09
N GLY A 284 8.25 -0.79 10.83
CA GLY A 284 8.06 -1.87 11.80
C GLY A 284 7.39 -1.44 13.10
N ILE A 285 7.58 -2.20 14.17
CA ILE A 285 7.06 -1.85 15.51
C ILE A 285 7.70 -0.54 15.99
N THR A 286 8.97 -0.34 15.68
CA THR A 286 9.80 0.79 16.15
C THR A 286 9.18 2.15 15.82
N GLU A 287 8.66 2.33 14.60
CA GLU A 287 8.16 3.62 14.13
C GLU A 287 6.63 3.73 14.15
N ASN A 288 5.91 2.59 14.09
CA ASN A 288 4.44 2.63 14.06
C ASN A 288 3.82 2.71 15.45
N LEU A 289 4.35 1.99 16.44
CA LEU A 289 3.76 2.01 17.79
C LEU A 289 3.81 3.39 18.46
N PRO A 290 4.90 4.19 18.34
CA PRO A 290 4.92 5.54 18.91
C PRO A 290 3.83 6.48 18.40
N ARG A 291 3.33 6.28 17.17
CA ARG A 291 2.29 7.16 16.57
C ARG A 291 1.00 7.23 17.41
N ILE A 292 0.74 6.22 18.21
CA ILE A 292 -0.47 6.15 19.04
C ILE A 292 -0.21 6.47 20.52
N LEU A 293 1.06 6.56 20.94
CA LEU A 293 1.40 6.78 22.33
C LEU A 293 1.23 8.26 22.71
N PRO A 294 0.71 8.58 23.90
CA PRO A 294 0.73 9.94 24.43
C PRO A 294 2.14 10.43 24.71
N LYS A 295 2.34 11.75 24.75
CA LYS A 295 3.60 12.36 25.20
C LYS A 295 3.99 11.83 26.58
N ASN A 296 5.31 11.67 26.83
CA ASN A 296 5.87 11.13 28.07
C ASN A 296 5.49 9.66 28.38
N THR A 297 5.06 8.93 27.36
CA THR A 297 4.91 7.47 27.43
C THR A 297 5.77 6.80 26.37
N GLY A 298 6.30 5.62 26.68
CA GLY A 298 6.99 4.73 25.75
C GLY A 298 6.38 3.35 25.80
N ALA A 299 6.89 2.45 24.97
CA ALA A 299 6.52 1.04 24.96
C ALA A 299 7.74 0.19 25.30
N GLN A 300 7.58 -0.75 26.23
CA GLN A 300 8.52 -1.82 26.47
C GLN A 300 8.00 -3.08 25.77
N ILE A 301 8.74 -3.58 24.79
CA ILE A 301 8.41 -4.76 23.99
C ILE A 301 9.35 -5.89 24.37
N GLU A 302 8.78 -7.01 24.77
CA GLU A 302 9.50 -8.22 25.18
C GLU A 302 9.78 -9.07 23.94
N THR A 303 11.02 -9.02 23.43
CA THR A 303 11.45 -9.88 22.32
C THR A 303 11.37 -11.35 22.74
N GLY A 304 10.92 -12.22 21.79
CA GLY A 304 10.69 -13.63 22.13
C GLY A 304 9.33 -13.95 22.74
N SER A 305 8.50 -12.95 23.08
CA SER A 305 7.13 -13.17 23.58
C SER A 305 6.14 -13.65 22.49
N TRP A 306 6.52 -13.63 21.24
CA TRP A 306 5.77 -14.17 20.09
C TRP A 306 6.70 -14.96 19.16
N PRO A 307 6.16 -15.93 18.41
CA PRO A 307 6.97 -16.65 17.42
C PRO A 307 7.25 -15.77 16.20
N VAL A 308 8.52 -15.54 15.91
CA VAL A 308 8.95 -14.90 14.66
C VAL A 308 8.79 -15.93 13.53
N LEU A 309 8.24 -15.48 12.40
CA LEU A 309 8.08 -16.36 11.23
C LEU A 309 9.45 -16.71 10.62
N PRO A 310 9.66 -17.95 10.15
CA PRO A 310 10.95 -18.42 9.62
C PRO A 310 11.53 -17.54 8.51
N ILE A 311 10.67 -16.86 7.74
CA ILE A 311 11.12 -15.95 6.67
C ILE A 311 11.95 -14.79 7.22
N PHE A 312 11.59 -14.21 8.38
CA PHE A 312 12.33 -13.09 8.96
C PHE A 312 13.68 -13.52 9.50
N GLU A 313 13.75 -14.68 10.17
CA GLU A 313 15.02 -15.24 10.64
C GLU A 313 15.94 -15.53 9.47
N HIS A 314 15.41 -16.13 8.41
CA HIS A 314 16.17 -16.44 7.20
C HIS A 314 16.70 -15.18 6.50
N LEU A 315 15.87 -14.13 6.37
CA LEU A 315 16.30 -12.85 5.81
C LEU A 315 17.41 -12.20 6.65
N ARG A 316 17.26 -12.20 7.98
CA ARG A 316 18.30 -11.71 8.90
C ARG A 316 19.64 -12.42 8.67
N ASP A 317 19.61 -13.74 8.64
CA ASP A 317 20.82 -14.57 8.53
C ASP A 317 21.49 -14.41 7.16
N LEU A 318 20.74 -14.37 6.06
CA LEU A 318 21.26 -14.14 4.71
C LEU A 318 22.03 -12.81 4.60
N GLY A 319 21.47 -11.75 5.15
CA GLY A 319 22.04 -10.41 5.07
C GLY A 319 22.92 -10.03 6.24
N LYS A 320 23.01 -10.87 7.27
CA LYS A 320 23.58 -10.49 8.59
C LYS A 320 22.99 -9.15 9.07
N VAL A 321 21.68 -8.98 8.83
CA VAL A 321 20.97 -7.75 9.14
C VAL A 321 20.87 -7.59 10.66
N SER A 322 21.16 -6.41 11.17
CA SER A 322 21.06 -6.15 12.62
C SER A 322 19.61 -6.27 13.12
N GLU A 323 19.43 -6.65 14.38
CA GLU A 323 18.10 -6.72 15.02
C GLU A 323 17.36 -5.36 14.91
N GLU A 324 18.06 -4.26 15.09
CA GLU A 324 17.50 -2.92 14.98
C GLU A 324 16.93 -2.66 13.57
N GLU A 325 17.68 -3.02 12.52
CA GLU A 325 17.24 -2.86 11.15
C GLU A 325 16.08 -3.80 10.80
N MET A 326 16.09 -5.04 11.33
CA MET A 326 14.97 -5.97 11.17
C MET A 326 13.68 -5.42 11.79
N MET A 327 13.76 -4.87 13.02
CA MET A 327 12.62 -4.28 13.73
C MET A 327 12.09 -2.98 13.12
N ARG A 328 12.91 -2.29 12.31
CA ARG A 328 12.50 -1.08 11.56
C ARG A 328 11.99 -1.41 10.16
N THR A 329 12.48 -2.46 9.54
CA THR A 329 12.12 -2.80 8.16
C THR A 329 10.88 -3.67 8.08
N PHE A 330 10.72 -4.62 9.02
CA PHE A 330 9.71 -5.66 8.96
C PHE A 330 8.77 -5.63 10.16
N ASN A 331 7.60 -6.24 9.99
CA ASN A 331 6.62 -6.45 11.07
C ASN A 331 7.01 -7.56 12.06
N MET A 332 8.05 -8.34 11.76
CA MET A 332 8.60 -9.43 12.56
C MET A 332 7.55 -10.46 13.04
N GLY A 333 6.46 -10.63 12.32
CA GLY A 333 5.37 -11.55 12.66
C GLY A 333 4.20 -10.92 13.42
N VAL A 334 4.25 -9.61 13.71
CA VAL A 334 3.17 -8.85 14.37
C VAL A 334 2.65 -7.77 13.41
N GLY A 335 1.43 -7.95 12.90
CA GLY A 335 0.88 -6.99 11.93
C GLY A 335 -0.03 -5.93 12.54
N LEU A 336 -0.55 -6.16 13.76
CA LEU A 336 -1.34 -5.19 14.50
C LEU A 336 -0.96 -5.23 15.98
N ILE A 337 -0.84 -4.06 16.61
CA ILE A 337 -0.68 -3.93 18.07
C ILE A 337 -1.88 -3.17 18.63
N ALA A 338 -2.47 -3.68 19.71
CA ALA A 338 -3.52 -2.97 20.44
C ALA A 338 -3.09 -2.72 21.89
N ALA A 339 -3.30 -1.48 22.35
CA ALA A 339 -3.14 -1.09 23.74
C ALA A 339 -4.44 -1.34 24.51
N ILE A 340 -4.36 -2.23 25.48
CA ILE A 340 -5.48 -2.68 26.29
C ILE A 340 -5.31 -2.14 27.71
N PRO A 341 -6.25 -1.35 28.26
CA PRO A 341 -6.19 -0.93 29.65
C PRO A 341 -6.03 -2.13 30.58
N ALA A 342 -5.09 -2.08 31.52
CA ALA A 342 -4.78 -3.21 32.41
C ALA A 342 -6.05 -3.78 33.10
N ALA A 343 -6.95 -2.91 33.56
CA ALA A 343 -8.22 -3.29 34.17
C ALA A 343 -9.20 -4.00 33.21
N LYS A 344 -9.00 -3.88 31.90
CA LYS A 344 -9.86 -4.50 30.87
C LYS A 344 -9.21 -5.74 30.23
N PHE A 345 -7.98 -6.08 30.58
CA PHE A 345 -7.21 -7.12 29.91
C PHE A 345 -7.92 -8.49 29.94
N THR A 346 -8.40 -8.93 31.09
CA THR A 346 -9.14 -10.21 31.21
C THR A 346 -10.36 -10.25 30.29
N ARG A 347 -11.11 -9.14 30.19
CA ARG A 347 -12.26 -9.05 29.29
C ARG A 347 -11.85 -9.11 27.83
N ALA A 348 -10.77 -8.42 27.47
CA ALA A 348 -10.23 -8.43 26.11
C ALA A 348 -9.74 -9.84 25.73
N LYS A 349 -8.99 -10.49 26.63
CA LYS A 349 -8.56 -11.88 26.46
C LYS A 349 -9.75 -12.81 26.20
N ASN A 350 -10.76 -12.79 27.06
CA ASN A 350 -11.95 -13.65 26.92
C ASN A 350 -12.71 -13.37 25.60
N LEU A 351 -12.75 -12.11 25.12
CA LEU A 351 -13.37 -11.77 23.86
C LEU A 351 -12.58 -12.35 22.68
N LEU A 352 -11.26 -12.25 22.72
CA LEU A 352 -10.37 -12.76 21.66
C LEU A 352 -10.39 -14.29 21.64
N ASP A 353 -10.34 -14.95 22.79
CA ASP A 353 -10.44 -16.41 22.92
C ASP A 353 -11.76 -16.95 22.33
N ARG A 354 -12.91 -16.30 22.64
CA ARG A 354 -14.22 -16.65 22.05
C ARG A 354 -14.31 -16.40 20.55
N ALA A 355 -13.53 -15.45 20.06
CA ALA A 355 -13.44 -15.14 18.65
C ALA A 355 -12.42 -16.03 17.91
N GLU A 356 -11.78 -16.98 18.62
CA GLU A 356 -10.68 -17.83 18.13
C GLU A 356 -9.54 -17.01 17.54
N GLU A 357 -9.35 -15.78 18.06
CA GLU A 357 -8.36 -14.83 17.56
C GLU A 357 -7.04 -15.02 18.29
N LYS A 358 -6.02 -15.43 17.55
CA LYS A 358 -4.67 -15.61 18.09
C LYS A 358 -4.02 -14.27 18.38
N PHE A 359 -3.50 -14.10 19.58
CA PHE A 359 -2.76 -12.92 19.99
C PHE A 359 -1.64 -13.29 20.97
N TYR A 360 -0.73 -12.36 21.19
CA TYR A 360 0.38 -12.48 22.13
C TYR A 360 0.43 -11.24 23.02
N VAL A 361 0.74 -11.40 24.29
CA VAL A 361 1.13 -10.27 25.15
C VAL A 361 2.58 -9.98 24.80
N ILE A 362 2.83 -8.85 24.15
CA ILE A 362 4.16 -8.52 23.62
C ILE A 362 4.87 -7.44 24.43
N GLY A 363 4.22 -6.90 25.45
CA GLY A 363 4.83 -5.87 26.28
C GLY A 363 3.79 -5.00 26.99
N ARG A 364 4.23 -3.82 27.37
CA ARG A 364 3.43 -2.84 28.12
C ARG A 364 3.82 -1.41 27.81
N VAL A 365 2.90 -0.50 28.06
CA VAL A 365 3.16 0.93 28.06
C VAL A 365 3.89 1.32 29.33
N VAL A 366 4.94 2.14 29.23
CA VAL A 366 5.73 2.62 30.36
C VAL A 366 5.76 4.14 30.39
N LYS A 367 6.05 4.73 31.55
CA LYS A 367 6.36 6.15 31.66
C LYS A 367 7.78 6.39 31.13
N GLY A 368 7.98 7.41 30.32
CA GLY A 368 9.31 7.72 29.82
C GLY A 368 9.31 8.37 28.45
N GLU A 369 10.36 8.13 27.72
CA GLU A 369 10.56 8.67 26.37
C GLU A 369 9.57 8.07 25.37
N HIS A 370 9.15 8.88 24.41
CA HIS A 370 8.20 8.54 23.36
C HIS A 370 8.84 7.65 22.30
N ARG A 371 9.19 6.44 22.70
CA ARG A 371 9.85 5.44 21.84
C ARG A 371 9.54 4.01 22.27
N VAL A 372 9.92 3.06 21.42
CA VAL A 372 9.93 1.63 21.73
C VAL A 372 11.28 1.25 22.35
N GLN A 373 11.25 0.46 23.41
CA GLN A 373 12.40 -0.19 24.01
C GLN A 373 12.19 -1.70 23.92
N TYR A 374 13.15 -2.40 23.35
CA TYR A 374 13.16 -3.85 23.24
C TYR A 374 13.93 -4.47 24.42
N THR A 375 13.35 -5.52 25.02
CA THR A 375 13.92 -6.25 26.18
C THR A 375 13.86 -7.76 25.95
#